data_84342857dcad0fd725e081e873a9e850
#
_entry.id   84342857dcad0fd725e081e873a9e850
#
_cell.length_a   1.000
_cell.length_b   1.000
_cell.length_c   1.000
_cell.angle_alpha   90.00
_cell.angle_beta   90.00
_cell.angle_gamma   90.00
#
_symmetry.space_group_name_H-M   'P 1'
#
loop_
_entity.id
_entity.type
_entity.pdbx_description
1 polymer ?
#
loop_
_entity_poly.entity_id
_entity_poly.type
_entity_poly.pdbx_seq_one_letter_code
_entity_poly.pdbx_strand_id
1 'polypeptide(L)' 'MDYAAPDIDLRLIERFTGGEEAAFDALVARHRRVIHNLVYHMVGDREAAEDVTLEVFLQAYLSLRTFRRRAKFS' A
#
# COMPACT_ATOMS: atom_id res chain seq x y z
N MET A 1 -9.46 -18.16 -12.45
CA MET A 1 -9.26 -17.16 -11.41
C MET A 1 -8.82 -15.84 -12.02
N ASP A 2 -9.37 -14.80 -11.53
CA ASP A 2 -9.15 -13.50 -12.08
C ASP A 2 -8.03 -12.76 -11.36
N TYR A 3 -7.04 -12.28 -12.13
CA TYR A 3 -5.90 -11.60 -11.57
C TYR A 3 -5.72 -10.19 -12.10
N ALA A 4 -6.82 -9.55 -12.40
CA ALA A 4 -6.74 -8.15 -12.80
C ALA A 4 -6.13 -7.28 -11.71
N ALA A 5 -6.38 -7.63 -10.44
CA ALA A 5 -5.90 -6.83 -9.32
C ALA A 5 -4.38 -6.72 -9.26
N PRO A 6 -3.61 -7.82 -9.43
CA PRO A 6 -2.14 -7.72 -9.45
C PRO A 6 -1.63 -6.79 -10.55
N ASP A 7 -2.27 -6.84 -11.72
CA ASP A 7 -1.84 -5.98 -12.83
C ASP A 7 -2.09 -4.52 -12.51
N ILE A 8 -3.24 -4.21 -11.90
CA ILE A 8 -3.56 -2.83 -11.52
C ILE A 8 -2.58 -2.33 -10.47
N ASP A 9 -2.31 -3.17 -9.47
CA ASP A 9 -1.39 -2.79 -8.41
C ASP A 9 0.00 -2.55 -8.94
N LEU A 10 0.47 -3.39 -9.85
CA LEU A 10 1.78 -3.23 -10.44
C LEU A 10 1.87 -1.90 -11.19
N ARG A 11 0.84 -1.56 -11.95
CA ARG A 11 0.81 -0.28 -12.66
C ARG A 11 0.86 0.89 -11.69
N LEU A 12 0.13 0.80 -10.59
CA LEU A 12 0.13 1.87 -9.60
C LEU A 12 1.50 2.00 -8.94
N ILE A 13 2.15 0.88 -8.66
CA ILE A 13 3.49 0.91 -8.10
C ILE A 13 4.47 1.54 -9.09
N GLU A 14 4.37 1.18 -10.36
CA GLU A 14 5.22 1.76 -11.38
C GLU A 14 5.01 3.26 -11.50
N ARG A 15 3.77 3.70 -11.48
CA ARG A 15 3.47 5.13 -11.54
C ARG A 15 4.02 5.86 -10.31
N PHE A 16 3.87 5.27 -9.13
CA PHE A 16 4.39 5.89 -7.92
C PHE A 16 5.91 5.96 -7.95
N THR A 17 6.56 4.88 -8.33
CA THR A 17 8.03 4.87 -8.38
C THR A 17 8.55 5.78 -9.48
N GLY A 18 7.72 6.07 -10.47
CA GLY A 18 8.04 7.03 -11.52
C GLY A 18 7.82 8.47 -11.13
N GLY A 19 7.30 8.72 -9.92
CA GLY A 19 7.15 10.08 -9.42
C GLY A 19 5.72 10.54 -9.17
N GLU A 20 4.71 9.70 -9.47
CA GLU A 20 3.32 10.10 -9.32
C GLU A 20 2.81 9.72 -7.93
N GLU A 21 2.84 10.69 -7.01
CA GLU A 21 2.47 10.44 -5.61
C GLU A 21 1.02 9.97 -5.48
N ALA A 22 0.12 10.49 -6.31
CA ALA A 22 -1.29 10.12 -6.20
C ALA A 22 -1.54 8.64 -6.45
N ALA A 23 -0.61 7.95 -7.11
CA ALA A 23 -0.78 6.51 -7.35
C ALA A 23 -0.78 5.73 -6.05
N PHE A 24 -0.07 6.22 -5.02
CA PHE A 24 -0.09 5.54 -3.73
C PHE A 24 -1.46 5.65 -3.07
N ASP A 25 -2.12 6.79 -3.20
CA ASP A 25 -3.47 6.95 -2.66
C ASP A 25 -4.42 5.91 -3.27
N ALA A 26 -4.26 5.64 -4.55
CA ALA A 26 -5.09 4.62 -5.21
C ALA A 26 -4.78 3.22 -4.68
N LEU A 27 -3.51 2.94 -4.38
CA LEU A 27 -3.15 1.66 -3.78
C LEU A 27 -3.81 1.50 -2.41
N VAL A 28 -3.76 2.54 -1.60
CA VAL A 28 -4.38 2.51 -0.28
C VAL A 28 -5.88 2.27 -0.41
N ALA A 29 -6.54 2.99 -1.31
CA ALA A 29 -7.97 2.86 -1.50
C ALA A 29 -8.37 1.44 -1.91
N ARG A 30 -7.53 0.78 -2.71
CA ARG A 30 -7.82 -0.57 -3.16
C ARG A 30 -7.70 -1.62 -2.05
N HIS A 31 -6.77 -1.41 -1.12
CA HIS A 31 -6.42 -2.46 -0.16
C HIS A 31 -6.81 -2.16 1.29
N ARG A 32 -7.23 -0.94 1.56
CA ARG A 32 -7.48 -0.51 2.93
C ARG A 32 -8.47 -1.39 3.66
N ARG A 33 -9.60 -1.70 3.03
CA ARG A 33 -10.64 -2.48 3.68
C ARG A 33 -10.17 -3.88 4.02
N VAL A 34 -9.52 -4.54 3.06
CA VAL A 34 -9.06 -5.90 3.26
C VAL A 34 -8.03 -5.97 4.37
N ILE A 35 -7.08 -5.04 4.34
CA ILE A 35 -6.02 -5.04 5.36
C ILE A 35 -6.60 -4.70 6.72
N HIS A 36 -7.50 -3.73 6.80
CA HIS A 36 -8.11 -3.38 8.08
C HIS A 36 -8.89 -4.57 8.67
N ASN A 37 -9.65 -5.27 7.84
CA ASN A 37 -10.41 -6.42 8.31
C ASN A 37 -9.50 -7.52 8.80
N LEU A 38 -8.41 -7.77 8.08
CA LEU A 38 -7.45 -8.79 8.49
C LEU A 38 -6.83 -8.43 9.83
N VAL A 39 -6.39 -7.19 9.97
CA VAL A 39 -5.76 -6.73 11.22
C VAL A 39 -6.78 -6.77 12.36
N TYR A 40 -8.02 -6.38 12.09
CA TYR A 40 -9.04 -6.39 13.11
C TYR A 40 -9.28 -7.82 13.65
N HIS A 41 -9.29 -8.80 12.76
CA HIS A 41 -9.44 -10.20 13.19
C HIS A 41 -8.28 -10.65 14.07
N MET A 42 -7.10 -10.11 13.84
CA MET A 42 -5.92 -10.50 14.62
C MET A 42 -5.86 -9.77 15.95
N VAL A 43 -6.24 -8.51 15.97
CA VAL A 43 -6.09 -7.66 17.15
C VAL A 43 -7.33 -7.68 18.03
N GLY A 44 -8.51 -7.75 17.41
CA GLY A 44 -9.77 -7.83 18.16
C GLY A 44 -10.28 -6.48 18.66
N ASP A 45 -9.60 -5.39 18.32
CA ASP A 45 -10.00 -4.05 18.75
C ASP A 45 -9.97 -3.12 17.54
N ARG A 46 -11.07 -2.37 17.34
CA ARG A 46 -11.23 -1.57 16.13
C ARG A 46 -10.23 -0.43 16.07
N GLU A 47 -10.03 0.27 17.19
CA GLU A 47 -9.11 1.40 17.19
C GLU A 47 -7.67 0.94 16.98
N ALA A 48 -7.28 -0.14 17.65
CA ALA A 48 -5.95 -0.68 17.46
C ALA A 48 -5.75 -1.16 16.04
N ALA A 49 -6.79 -1.76 15.44
CA ALA A 49 -6.70 -2.22 14.05
C ALA A 49 -6.51 -1.06 13.11
N GLU A 50 -7.15 0.08 13.40
CA GLU A 50 -7.00 1.26 12.56
C GLU A 50 -5.57 1.79 12.64
N ASP A 51 -5.02 1.85 13.84
CA ASP A 51 -3.65 2.31 14.02
C ASP A 51 -2.65 1.41 13.31
N VAL A 52 -2.81 0.10 13.43
CA VAL A 52 -1.92 -0.85 12.79
C VAL A 52 -2.05 -0.75 11.26
N THR A 53 -3.27 -0.59 10.77
CA THR A 53 -3.50 -0.45 9.33
C THR A 53 -2.76 0.77 8.79
N LEU A 54 -2.83 1.89 9.51
CA LEU A 54 -2.09 3.10 9.11
C LEU A 54 -0.59 2.84 9.12
N GLU A 55 -0.12 2.12 10.12
CA GLU A 55 1.30 1.79 10.22
C GLU A 55 1.75 0.94 9.03
N VAL A 56 0.93 -0.03 8.64
CA VAL A 56 1.24 -0.89 7.51
C VAL A 56 1.42 -0.06 6.24
N PHE A 57 0.48 0.86 5.99
CA PHE A 57 0.57 1.70 4.80
C PHE A 57 1.72 2.68 4.87
N LEU A 58 2.03 3.19 6.05
CA LEU A 58 3.18 4.07 6.20
C LEU A 58 4.47 3.32 5.86
N GLN A 59 4.61 2.11 6.36
CA GLN A 59 5.80 1.31 6.06
C GLN A 59 5.89 0.99 4.57
N ALA A 60 4.75 0.69 3.95
CA ALA A 60 4.72 0.43 2.52
C ALA A 60 5.14 1.68 1.74
N TYR A 61 4.64 2.83 2.15
CA TYR A 61 4.99 4.10 1.50
C TYR A 61 6.48 4.36 1.57
N LEU A 62 7.05 4.20 2.75
CA LEU A 62 8.48 4.47 2.94
C LEU A 62 9.33 3.48 2.15
N SER A 63 8.92 2.22 2.10
CA SER A 63 9.64 1.22 1.33
C SER A 63 9.64 1.52 -0.15
N LEU A 64 8.47 1.87 -0.69
CA LEU A 64 8.36 2.20 -2.12
C LEU A 64 9.10 3.47 -2.44
N ARG A 65 9.11 4.42 -1.53
CA ARG A 65 9.83 5.67 -1.73
C ARG A 65 11.33 5.44 -1.76
N THR A 66 11.82 4.56 -0.89
CA THR A 66 13.23 4.19 -0.88
C THR A 66 13.62 3.49 -2.18
N PHE A 67 12.75 2.57 -2.65
CA PHE A 67 12.97 1.89 -3.92
C PHE A 67 13.09 2.89 -5.07
N ARG A 68 12.21 3.90 -5.09
CA ARG A 68 12.23 4.92 -6.14
C ARG A 68 13.55 5.69 -6.13
N ARG A 69 14.02 6.05 -4.94
CA ARG A 69 15.29 6.78 -4.82
C ARG A 69 16.48 5.96 -5.31
N ARG A 70 16.49 4.68 -4.96
CA ARG A 70 17.56 3.79 -5.41
C ARG A 70 17.54 3.62 -6.92
N ALA A 71 16.38 3.43 -7.50
CA ALA A 71 16.26 3.26 -8.94
C ALA A 71 16.71 4.50 -9.67
N LYS A 72 16.50 5.67 -9.07
CA LYS A 72 16.88 6.93 -9.69
C LYS A 72 18.38 7.12 -9.75
N PHE A 73 19.10 6.52 -8.81
CA PHE A 73 20.55 6.67 -8.74
C PHE A 73 21.32 5.50 -9.31
N SER A 74 20.64 4.46 -9.72
CA SER A 74 21.32 3.30 -10.32
C SER A 74 21.36 3.37 -11.86
#